data_757f3566d254a38e4e8a023701987ac6
#
_entry.id   757f3566d254a38e4e8a023701987ac6
#
_cell.length_a   1.000
_cell.length_b   1.000
_cell.length_c   1.000
_cell.angle_alpha   90.00
_cell.angle_beta   90.00
_cell.angle_gamma   90.00
#
_symmetry.space_group_name_H-M   'P 1'
#
loop_
_entity.id
_entity.type
_entity.pdbx_description
1 polymer ?
#
loop_
_entity_poly.entity_id
_entity_poly.type
_entity_poly.pdbx_seq_one_letter_code
_entity_poly.pdbx_strand_id
1 'polypeptide(L)'
;MTRTASSFIQKNMVADTFSCSHQSVTVRRICLAALLLFALLPARAQMWDSLATSDYHIDTAMVRVLRVEVDNLTFFRDNEYSSQMTKGYSLPGLWIEPRLAYTPIRQIDLEVGLHASLFHGANKYPNYVYHDIGRWKGSQYQRGAHVLPWVRARAEFKHLTVVLGNIYGGQNHQLIEPLFNAETNLSQDPEAGMQLLWDRKHLHADTWLNWQSYIFEEDSHQEAFTVGSSWKVLPGNQEKPLRWHIPVQLVIQHRGGEQDTTSMGVQTIMNASAGAGLTWTPRNRKVLTSVNAEANAMVAYQQSGSIWPFDGGAAYHVGAGVTLWQRLLLRGGYFNAPKHFVSLYGNHFFSTLSVRNGQSYDGIGTAYAHVEYSHVFARRYVLGAEGEFFQSNMTGHSETNFSFGVYLRVNPSIIIKRWK
;
A
#
# COMPACT_ATOMS: atom_id res chain seq x y z
N MET A 1 63.28 25.15 -24.43
CA MET A 1 64.29 25.02 -23.37
C MET A 1 63.67 24.14 -22.32
N THR A 2 64.13 22.95 -22.30
CA THR A 2 64.74 22.14 -21.26
C THR A 2 63.78 21.61 -20.21
N ARG A 3 63.41 20.28 -20.26
CA ARG A 3 64.08 19.13 -19.61
C ARG A 3 63.87 19.20 -18.05
N THR A 4 63.41 18.26 -17.36
CA THR A 4 63.53 16.82 -17.08
C THR A 4 63.08 16.63 -15.65
N ALA A 5 62.49 15.61 -15.16
CA ALA A 5 62.85 14.29 -14.79
C ALA A 5 61.66 13.62 -14.11
N SER A 6 61.15 12.48 -14.45
CA SER A 6 61.65 11.12 -14.37
C SER A 6 61.90 10.59 -12.94
N SER A 7 61.06 9.59 -12.61
CA SER A 7 61.39 8.33 -11.93
C SER A 7 61.49 8.26 -10.41
N PHE A 8 61.08 7.04 -9.98
CA PHE A 8 61.13 6.41 -8.65
C PHE A 8 59.89 6.68 -7.77
N ILE A 9 59.00 5.73 -7.55
CA ILE A 9 59.22 4.51 -6.79
C ILE A 9 58.18 3.45 -7.23
N GLN A 10 58.69 2.39 -7.82
CA GLN A 10 58.01 1.10 -7.89
C GLN A 10 58.66 0.23 -6.80
N LYS A 11 57.91 -0.13 -5.78
CA LYS A 11 58.15 -1.38 -5.00
C LYS A 11 57.13 -1.61 -3.91
N ASN A 12 56.67 -2.86 -3.93
CA ASN A 12 55.99 -3.59 -2.84
C ASN A 12 54.49 -3.41 -2.66
N MET A 13 53.75 -3.99 -3.62
CA MET A 13 52.49 -4.65 -3.26
C MET A 13 52.79 -6.11 -2.92
N VAL A 14 52.90 -6.40 -1.66
CA VAL A 14 52.80 -7.76 -1.16
C VAL A 14 51.32 -8.12 -1.18
N ALA A 15 51.00 -9.15 -1.92
CA ALA A 15 49.66 -9.74 -1.99
C ALA A 15 49.31 -10.39 -0.62
N ASP A 16 48.49 -9.72 0.16
CA ASP A 16 47.76 -10.37 1.23
C ASP A 16 46.47 -10.92 0.64
N THR A 17 46.51 -12.16 0.21
CA THR A 17 45.33 -12.99 -0.03
C THR A 17 44.71 -13.33 1.33
N PHE A 18 43.85 -12.43 1.83
CA PHE A 18 42.97 -12.76 2.96
C PHE A 18 41.88 -13.71 2.47
N SER A 19 41.95 -14.92 2.98
CA SER A 19 41.02 -16.02 2.76
C SER A 19 39.61 -15.62 3.22
N CYS A 20 38.75 -15.31 2.25
CA CYS A 20 37.34 -14.95 2.45
C CYS A 20 36.41 -16.18 2.55
N SER A 21 36.91 -17.33 3.00
CA SER A 21 36.13 -18.57 3.00
C SER A 21 35.47 -18.96 4.34
N HIS A 22 35.91 -18.38 5.47
CA HIS A 22 35.34 -18.76 6.78
C HIS A 22 34.21 -17.85 7.27
N GLN A 23 34.13 -16.59 6.84
CA GLN A 23 33.03 -15.70 7.25
C GLN A 23 31.69 -16.03 6.58
N SER A 24 31.69 -16.56 5.35
CA SER A 24 30.45 -16.87 4.64
C SER A 24 29.66 -18.04 5.25
N VAL A 25 30.33 -19.02 5.86
CA VAL A 25 29.69 -20.18 6.47
C VAL A 25 29.04 -19.83 7.82
N THR A 26 29.68 -18.98 8.60
CA THR A 26 29.14 -18.55 9.90
C THR A 26 27.94 -17.62 9.73
N VAL A 27 27.98 -16.67 8.80
CA VAL A 27 26.84 -15.81 8.45
C VAL A 27 25.67 -16.64 7.90
N ARG A 28 25.93 -17.60 7.01
CA ARG A 28 24.89 -18.53 6.52
C ARG A 28 24.28 -19.37 7.67
N ARG A 29 25.09 -19.84 8.61
CA ARG A 29 24.58 -20.63 9.75
C ARG A 29 23.78 -19.77 10.73
N ILE A 30 24.18 -18.53 10.95
CA ILE A 30 23.44 -17.57 11.78
C ILE A 30 22.12 -17.19 11.11
N CYS A 31 22.12 -16.93 9.81
CA CYS A 31 20.89 -16.67 9.06
C CYS A 31 19.96 -17.88 9.02
N LEU A 32 20.50 -19.10 8.85
CA LEU A 32 19.69 -20.32 8.89
C LEU A 32 19.16 -20.62 10.30
N ALA A 33 19.95 -20.40 11.34
CA ALA A 33 19.52 -20.57 12.72
C ALA A 33 18.49 -19.52 13.14
N ALA A 34 18.63 -18.27 12.69
CA ALA A 34 17.62 -17.23 12.87
C ALA A 34 16.31 -17.59 12.14
N LEU A 35 16.38 -18.07 10.89
CA LEU A 35 15.22 -18.56 10.13
C LEU A 35 14.53 -19.76 10.81
N LEU A 36 15.29 -20.67 11.40
CA LEU A 36 14.74 -21.84 12.10
C LEU A 36 14.14 -21.49 13.48
N LEU A 37 14.69 -20.52 14.20
CA LEU A 37 14.12 -20.05 15.46
C LEU A 37 12.79 -19.31 15.29
N PHE A 38 12.57 -18.64 14.14
CA PHE A 38 11.30 -17.99 13.81
C PHE A 38 10.18 -18.96 13.42
N ALA A 39 10.49 -20.24 13.14
CA ALA A 39 9.52 -21.21 12.61
C ALA A 39 8.57 -21.82 13.65
N LEU A 40 8.71 -21.58 14.94
CA LEU A 40 8.11 -22.43 15.99
C LEU A 40 6.88 -21.90 16.73
N LEU A 41 6.34 -20.69 16.41
CA LEU A 41 5.19 -20.14 17.12
C LEU A 41 4.00 -19.83 16.18
N PRO A 42 2.73 -20.07 16.55
CA PRO A 42 1.59 -19.77 15.73
C PRO A 42 1.27 -18.26 15.74
N ALA A 43 1.25 -17.64 14.58
CA ALA A 43 0.84 -16.26 14.41
C ALA A 43 0.16 -16.03 13.05
N ARG A 44 -0.79 -15.10 13.02
CA ARG A 44 -1.53 -14.68 11.84
C ARG A 44 -1.25 -13.20 11.63
N ALA A 45 -0.55 -12.82 10.57
CA ALA A 45 -0.71 -11.55 9.87
C ALA A 45 0.37 -11.41 8.79
N GLN A 46 -0.02 -10.91 7.67
CA GLN A 46 0.82 -10.39 6.60
C GLN A 46 0.81 -8.86 6.72
N MET A 47 1.83 -8.13 6.26
CA MET A 47 1.88 -6.68 6.43
C MET A 47 0.63 -6.02 5.90
N TRP A 48 0.32 -6.29 4.65
CA TRP A 48 -0.83 -5.67 4.00
C TRP A 48 -2.15 -6.09 4.64
N ASP A 49 -2.29 -7.37 4.96
CA ASP A 49 -3.45 -7.86 5.73
C ASP A 49 -3.45 -7.33 7.17
N SER A 50 -2.28 -7.07 7.75
CA SER A 50 -2.18 -6.51 9.11
C SER A 50 -2.48 -5.01 9.16
N LEU A 51 -2.29 -4.30 8.07
CA LEU A 51 -2.67 -2.89 7.93
C LEU A 51 -4.16 -2.74 7.66
N ALA A 52 -4.78 -3.72 7.00
CA ALA A 52 -6.22 -3.73 6.82
C ALA A 52 -6.93 -4.07 8.15
N THR A 53 -7.89 -3.26 8.52
CA THR A 53 -8.80 -3.55 9.63
C THR A 53 -9.87 -4.51 9.12
N SER A 54 -9.92 -5.70 9.68
CA SER A 54 -10.91 -6.71 9.31
C SER A 54 -12.22 -6.60 10.10
N ASP A 55 -12.22 -5.82 11.18
CA ASP A 55 -13.36 -5.63 12.06
C ASP A 55 -13.64 -4.14 12.26
N TYR A 56 -14.67 -3.65 11.59
CA TYR A 56 -15.17 -2.28 11.68
C TYR A 56 -16.27 -2.15 12.75
N HIS A 57 -16.63 -3.24 13.41
CA HIS A 57 -17.67 -3.25 14.42
C HIS A 57 -17.22 -2.56 15.70
N ILE A 58 -18.17 -1.86 16.33
CA ILE A 58 -17.94 -1.22 17.61
C ILE A 58 -18.03 -2.30 18.70
N ASP A 59 -16.91 -2.49 19.43
CA ASP A 59 -16.91 -3.40 20.57
C ASP A 59 -17.83 -2.88 21.67
N THR A 60 -18.96 -3.54 21.85
CA THR A 60 -19.95 -3.17 22.86
C THR A 60 -19.44 -3.29 24.31
N ALA A 61 -18.34 -4.03 24.54
CA ALA A 61 -17.66 -4.08 25.83
C ALA A 61 -16.94 -2.76 26.16
N MET A 62 -16.69 -1.92 25.15
CA MET A 62 -16.06 -0.61 25.29
C MET A 62 -17.04 0.54 25.46
N VAL A 63 -18.34 0.27 25.60
CA VAL A 63 -19.34 1.32 25.88
C VAL A 63 -19.01 2.00 27.19
N ARG A 64 -19.04 3.35 27.19
CA ARG A 64 -18.64 4.22 28.32
C ARG A 64 -17.18 4.00 28.76
N VAL A 65 -16.31 3.64 27.85
CA VAL A 65 -14.87 3.46 28.11
C VAL A 65 -14.07 4.51 27.33
N LEU A 66 -13.22 5.24 28.04
CA LEU A 66 -12.17 6.06 27.46
C LEU A 66 -10.90 5.24 27.39
N ARG A 67 -10.28 5.20 26.21
CA ARG A 67 -9.05 4.45 25.96
C ARG A 67 -8.06 5.27 25.16
N VAL A 68 -6.78 4.98 25.33
CA VAL A 68 -5.73 5.42 24.44
C VAL A 68 -5.45 4.26 23.47
N GLU A 69 -5.48 4.56 22.20
CA GLU A 69 -5.06 3.66 21.13
C GLU A 69 -3.81 4.25 20.47
N VAL A 70 -2.86 3.41 20.17
CA VAL A 70 -1.67 3.81 19.42
C VAL A 70 -1.56 2.85 18.24
N ASP A 71 -1.40 3.38 17.05
CA ASP A 71 -0.98 2.58 15.91
C ASP A 71 0.34 3.15 15.40
N ASN A 72 1.33 2.29 15.22
CA ASN A 72 2.65 2.67 14.74
C ASN A 72 3.13 1.65 13.74
N LEU A 73 3.68 2.12 12.66
CA LEU A 73 4.42 1.33 11.69
C LEU A 73 5.82 1.93 11.53
N THR A 74 6.84 1.17 11.87
CA THR A 74 8.24 1.48 11.59
C THR A 74 8.70 0.57 10.47
N PHE A 75 9.34 1.12 9.43
CA PHE A 75 9.66 0.37 8.23
C PHE A 75 10.98 0.83 7.60
N PHE A 76 11.55 -0.08 6.86
CA PHE A 76 12.58 0.16 5.87
C PHE A 76 12.18 -0.57 4.60
N ARG A 77 12.12 0.13 3.49
CA ARG A 77 11.91 -0.45 2.16
C ARG A 77 12.94 0.10 1.21
N ASP A 78 13.47 -0.76 0.37
CA ASP A 78 14.42 -0.42 -0.68
C ASP A 78 13.92 -0.94 -2.03
N ASN A 79 13.75 -0.03 -2.97
CA ASN A 79 13.23 -0.27 -4.30
C ASN A 79 14.39 -0.16 -5.30
N GLU A 80 14.95 -1.29 -5.69
CA GLU A 80 16.01 -1.41 -6.69
C GLU A 80 15.41 -1.41 -8.10
N TYR A 81 14.90 -0.24 -8.50
CA TYR A 81 14.26 -0.04 -9.79
C TYR A 81 15.19 0.67 -10.76
N SER A 82 15.61 -0.03 -11.80
CA SER A 82 16.37 0.52 -12.93
C SER A 82 15.50 0.54 -14.20
N SER A 83 14.34 1.18 -14.08
CA SER A 83 13.25 1.08 -15.04
C SER A 83 13.03 2.37 -15.82
N GLN A 84 12.48 2.24 -17.04
CA GLN A 84 11.89 3.35 -17.77
C GLN A 84 10.59 3.83 -17.13
N MET A 85 9.89 2.97 -16.38
CA MET A 85 8.62 3.30 -15.73
C MET A 85 8.81 4.13 -14.47
N THR A 86 9.80 3.81 -13.65
CA THR A 86 10.08 4.49 -12.38
C THR A 86 11.55 4.39 -12.02
N LYS A 87 12.03 5.22 -11.09
CA LYS A 87 13.38 5.12 -10.51
C LYS A 87 13.33 4.39 -9.19
N GLY A 88 14.47 3.77 -8.82
CA GLY A 88 14.69 3.23 -7.48
C GLY A 88 14.81 4.32 -6.41
N TYR A 89 14.45 3.96 -5.20
CA TYR A 89 14.51 4.81 -4.01
C TYR A 89 14.36 3.97 -2.74
N SER A 90 14.87 4.48 -1.63
CA SER A 90 14.71 3.85 -0.32
C SER A 90 13.73 4.63 0.54
N LEU A 91 12.92 3.95 1.31
CA LEU A 91 11.94 4.49 2.25
C LEU A 91 12.22 3.98 3.67
N PRO A 92 13.20 4.52 4.40
CA PRO A 92 13.31 4.32 5.85
C PRO A 92 12.45 5.33 6.59
N GLY A 93 11.51 4.86 7.39
CA GLY A 93 10.60 5.77 8.06
C GLY A 93 9.74 5.12 9.12
N LEU A 94 8.88 5.94 9.67
CA LEU A 94 7.83 5.51 10.58
C LEU A 94 6.65 6.47 10.50
N TRP A 95 5.47 5.96 10.81
CA TRP A 95 4.36 6.79 11.23
C TRP A 95 3.77 6.28 12.54
N ILE A 96 3.14 7.18 13.29
CA ILE A 96 2.51 6.90 14.58
C ILE A 96 1.21 7.69 14.72
N GLU A 97 0.19 7.03 15.23
CA GLU A 97 -1.17 7.57 15.44
C GLU A 97 -1.63 7.34 16.88
N PRO A 98 -1.21 8.18 17.82
CA PRO A 98 -1.78 8.19 19.16
C PRO A 98 -3.17 8.82 19.14
N ARG A 99 -4.17 8.09 19.66
CA ARG A 99 -5.58 8.49 19.65
C ARG A 99 -6.22 8.29 21.01
N LEU A 100 -7.09 9.22 21.41
CA LEU A 100 -8.07 9.03 22.45
C LEU A 100 -9.35 8.53 21.80
N ALA A 101 -9.88 7.43 22.26
CA ALA A 101 -11.09 6.84 21.74
C ALA A 101 -12.14 6.67 22.86
N TYR A 102 -13.40 7.02 22.55
CA TYR A 102 -14.51 6.95 23.47
C TYR A 102 -15.77 6.44 22.77
N THR A 103 -16.40 5.43 23.36
CA THR A 103 -17.63 4.84 22.87
C THR A 103 -18.80 5.26 23.79
N PRO A 104 -19.50 6.38 23.50
CA PRO A 104 -20.58 6.86 24.37
C PRO A 104 -21.78 5.92 24.46
N ILE A 105 -22.15 5.32 23.35
CA ILE A 105 -23.24 4.36 23.20
C ILE A 105 -22.83 3.23 22.26
N ARG A 106 -23.61 2.16 22.22
CA ARG A 106 -23.28 0.95 21.42
C ARG A 106 -23.08 1.19 19.93
N GLN A 107 -23.69 2.26 19.39
CA GLN A 107 -23.69 2.56 17.97
C GLN A 107 -22.68 3.64 17.58
N ILE A 108 -22.03 4.32 18.52
CA ILE A 108 -21.15 5.46 18.21
C ILE A 108 -19.80 5.26 18.89
N ASP A 109 -18.75 5.44 18.12
CA ASP A 109 -17.35 5.50 18.57
C ASP A 109 -16.69 6.76 18.03
N LEU A 110 -15.97 7.47 18.88
CA LEU A 110 -15.32 8.74 18.59
C LEU A 110 -13.84 8.63 18.88
N GLU A 111 -13.03 9.08 17.94
CA GLU A 111 -11.56 9.10 18.07
C GLU A 111 -11.05 10.52 17.80
N VAL A 112 -10.08 10.97 18.59
CA VAL A 112 -9.31 12.19 18.34
C VAL A 112 -7.85 11.96 18.66
N GLY A 113 -6.97 12.47 17.82
CA GLY A 113 -5.53 12.24 17.98
C GLY A 113 -4.71 12.97 16.93
N LEU A 114 -3.56 12.41 16.63
CA LEU A 114 -2.61 12.92 15.65
C LEU A 114 -2.12 11.78 14.77
N HIS A 115 -1.81 12.09 13.52
CA HIS A 115 -0.93 11.29 12.67
C HIS A 115 0.41 12.01 12.57
N ALA A 116 1.49 11.32 12.86
CA ALA A 116 2.83 11.85 12.69
C ALA A 116 3.68 10.89 11.87
N SER A 117 4.30 11.37 10.79
CA SER A 117 5.21 10.59 9.97
C SER A 117 6.61 11.22 9.92
N LEU A 118 7.62 10.37 9.88
CA LEU A 118 9.03 10.74 9.81
C LEU A 118 9.73 9.84 8.79
N PHE A 119 10.43 10.46 7.84
CA PHE A 119 11.19 9.76 6.81
C PHE A 119 12.66 10.15 6.85
N HIS A 120 13.52 9.18 6.57
CA HIS A 120 14.97 9.38 6.46
C HIS A 120 15.42 8.95 5.06
N GLY A 121 16.05 9.82 4.31
CA GLY A 121 16.66 9.52 3.02
C GLY A 121 15.75 9.72 1.80
N ALA A 122 14.63 9.04 1.68
CA ALA A 122 13.71 9.25 0.57
C ALA A 122 12.96 10.59 0.72
N ASN A 123 12.86 11.32 -0.36
CA ASN A 123 12.30 12.65 -0.34
C ASN A 123 11.24 12.92 -1.40
N LYS A 124 10.96 11.94 -2.27
CA LYS A 124 9.97 12.07 -3.32
C LYS A 124 9.25 10.75 -3.52
N TYR A 125 7.97 10.79 -3.31
CA TYR A 125 7.12 9.69 -3.73
C TYR A 125 6.91 9.77 -5.25
N PRO A 126 7.16 8.70 -6.01
CA PRO A 126 7.16 8.74 -7.48
C PRO A 126 5.77 8.78 -8.11
N ASN A 127 4.70 8.88 -7.34
CA ASN A 127 3.35 8.95 -7.86
C ASN A 127 3.01 10.36 -8.35
N TYR A 128 2.91 10.55 -9.66
CA TYR A 128 2.63 11.84 -10.28
C TYR A 128 1.22 12.39 -9.95
N VAL A 129 0.28 11.55 -9.57
CA VAL A 129 -1.09 11.93 -9.19
C VAL A 129 -1.09 12.84 -7.96
N TYR A 130 -0.08 12.71 -7.11
CA TYR A 130 0.11 13.52 -5.90
C TYR A 130 1.19 14.59 -6.06
N HIS A 131 1.69 14.86 -7.26
CA HIS A 131 2.80 15.81 -7.45
C HIS A 131 2.49 17.22 -7.02
N ASP A 132 1.29 17.69 -7.26
CA ASP A 132 0.82 19.00 -6.79
C ASP A 132 0.68 19.02 -5.27
N ILE A 133 0.07 18.02 -4.69
CA ILE A 133 -0.03 17.85 -3.22
C ILE A 133 1.37 17.69 -2.63
N GLY A 134 2.24 16.89 -3.24
CA GLY A 134 3.63 16.73 -2.84
C GLY A 134 4.45 18.01 -2.94
N ARG A 135 4.21 18.86 -3.93
CA ARG A 135 4.82 20.18 -4.06
C ARG A 135 4.34 21.13 -2.98
N TRP A 136 3.08 21.10 -2.67
CA TRP A 136 2.49 21.93 -1.63
C TRP A 136 3.05 21.59 -0.25
N LYS A 137 3.20 20.33 0.07
CA LYS A 137 3.83 19.84 1.30
C LYS A 137 5.36 20.03 1.29
N GLY A 138 5.95 20.18 0.12
CA GLY A 138 7.32 20.63 -0.13
C GLY A 138 8.40 19.84 0.62
N SER A 139 9.37 20.57 1.15
CA SER A 139 10.53 20.02 1.85
C SER A 139 10.23 19.43 3.23
N GLN A 140 9.00 19.49 3.72
CA GLN A 140 8.64 18.95 5.05
C GLN A 140 8.88 17.47 5.16
N TYR A 141 8.69 16.71 4.07
CA TYR A 141 9.01 15.28 4.05
C TYR A 141 10.50 14.97 4.07
N GLN A 142 11.34 15.96 3.80
CA GLN A 142 12.78 15.77 3.75
C GLN A 142 13.47 16.13 5.08
N ARG A 143 12.82 16.93 5.92
CA ARG A 143 13.41 17.48 7.13
C ARG A 143 12.36 17.63 8.22
N GLY A 144 12.35 16.69 9.16
CA GLY A 144 11.45 16.72 10.31
C GLY A 144 10.26 15.78 10.19
N ALA A 145 9.33 15.94 11.12
CA ALA A 145 8.10 15.18 11.20
C ALA A 145 6.96 15.92 10.49
N HIS A 146 6.16 15.19 9.73
CA HIS A 146 4.90 15.66 9.20
C HIS A 146 3.78 15.27 10.18
N VAL A 147 3.05 16.25 10.70
CA VAL A 147 2.02 16.02 11.74
C VAL A 147 0.69 16.56 11.26
N LEU A 148 -0.33 15.72 11.32
CA LEU A 148 -1.72 16.04 10.96
C LEU A 148 -2.67 15.75 12.12
N PRO A 149 -3.77 16.50 12.26
CA PRO A 149 -4.83 16.15 13.18
C PRO A 149 -5.51 14.85 12.75
N TRP A 150 -5.95 14.07 13.73
CA TRP A 150 -6.74 12.88 13.55
C TRP A 150 -8.09 13.04 14.23
N VAL A 151 -9.17 12.87 13.47
CA VAL A 151 -10.53 12.86 14.00
C VAL A 151 -11.32 11.81 13.26
N ARG A 152 -11.99 10.90 13.98
CA ARG A 152 -12.90 9.90 13.40
C ARG A 152 -14.15 9.78 14.24
N ALA A 153 -15.29 9.78 13.57
CA ALA A 153 -16.57 9.39 14.14
C ALA A 153 -17.10 8.18 13.37
N ARG A 154 -17.47 7.13 14.09
CA ARG A 154 -18.13 5.95 13.52
C ARG A 154 -19.55 5.84 14.07
N ALA A 155 -20.49 5.55 13.17
CA ALA A 155 -21.86 5.20 13.54
C ALA A 155 -22.22 3.85 12.93
N GLU A 156 -22.53 2.86 13.78
CA GLU A 156 -22.84 1.50 13.36
C GLU A 156 -24.34 1.23 13.43
N PHE A 157 -24.86 0.77 12.31
CA PHE A 157 -26.21 0.26 12.14
C PHE A 157 -26.13 -1.23 11.83
N LYS A 158 -27.24 -1.95 11.81
CA LYS A 158 -27.26 -3.42 11.68
C LYS A 158 -26.30 -4.04 10.65
N HIS A 159 -26.09 -3.39 9.52
CA HIS A 159 -25.25 -3.88 8.41
C HIS A 159 -24.45 -2.77 7.73
N LEU A 160 -24.50 -1.58 8.26
CA LEU A 160 -23.88 -0.39 7.70
C LEU A 160 -23.11 0.31 8.80
N THR A 161 -21.82 0.56 8.54
CA THR A 161 -21.00 1.47 9.35
C THR A 161 -20.73 2.72 8.54
N VAL A 162 -21.07 3.86 9.09
CA VAL A 162 -20.76 5.18 8.54
C VAL A 162 -19.55 5.73 9.27
N VAL A 163 -18.55 6.17 8.53
CA VAL A 163 -17.33 6.78 9.07
C VAL A 163 -17.22 8.20 8.54
N LEU A 164 -16.93 9.15 9.41
CA LEU A 164 -16.68 10.56 9.10
C LEU A 164 -15.35 11.01 9.68
N GLY A 165 -14.63 11.88 8.97
CA GLY A 165 -13.28 12.32 9.31
C GLY A 165 -12.22 11.40 8.74
N ASN A 166 -11.23 10.95 9.51
CA ASN A 166 -10.25 10.00 9.01
C ASN A 166 -10.90 8.63 8.78
N ILE A 167 -10.95 8.22 7.52
CA ILE A 167 -11.59 6.97 7.09
C ILE A 167 -10.64 5.78 7.22
N TYR A 168 -11.11 4.58 6.99
CA TYR A 168 -10.30 3.38 6.84
C TYR A 168 -9.77 3.33 5.40
N GLY A 169 -8.69 4.07 5.17
CA GLY A 169 -8.10 4.27 3.85
C GLY A 169 -7.06 3.21 3.46
N GLY A 170 -6.45 3.42 2.32
CA GLY A 170 -5.35 2.62 1.83
C GLY A 170 -5.71 1.15 1.62
N GLN A 171 -4.96 0.25 2.23
CA GLN A 171 -5.17 -1.20 2.12
C GLN A 171 -6.55 -1.67 2.62
N ASN A 172 -7.23 -0.88 3.46
CA ASN A 172 -8.57 -1.23 3.94
C ASN A 172 -9.61 -1.28 2.81
N HIS A 173 -9.42 -0.52 1.73
CA HIS A 173 -10.31 -0.56 0.58
C HIS A 173 -10.23 -1.87 -0.21
N GLN A 174 -9.26 -2.73 0.07
CA GLN A 174 -9.08 -4.04 -0.55
C GLN A 174 -9.07 -3.98 -2.09
N LEU A 175 -8.53 -2.90 -2.64
CA LEU A 175 -8.34 -2.76 -4.08
C LEU A 175 -7.29 -3.77 -4.57
N ILE A 176 -7.45 -4.24 -5.81
CA ILE A 176 -6.43 -5.08 -6.45
C ILE A 176 -5.15 -4.27 -6.68
N GLU A 177 -4.01 -4.93 -6.68
CA GLU A 177 -2.69 -4.31 -6.79
C GLU A 177 -2.49 -3.38 -8.02
N PRO A 178 -3.06 -3.69 -9.19
CA PRO A 178 -3.05 -2.73 -10.30
C PRO A 178 -3.85 -1.45 -10.06
N LEU A 179 -4.74 -1.40 -9.09
CA LEU A 179 -5.51 -0.21 -8.73
C LEU A 179 -5.02 0.50 -7.48
N PHE A 180 -4.25 -0.20 -6.62
CA PHE A 180 -3.68 0.38 -5.41
C PHE A 180 -2.32 -0.23 -5.09
N ASN A 181 -1.29 0.61 -5.09
CA ASN A 181 0.04 0.22 -4.65
C ASN A 181 0.10 0.22 -3.12
N ALA A 182 0.26 -0.95 -2.54
CA ALA A 182 0.31 -1.13 -1.09
C ALA A 182 1.44 -0.33 -0.42
N GLU A 183 2.52 0.00 -1.13
CA GLU A 183 3.61 0.85 -0.62
C GLU A 183 3.11 2.24 -0.21
N THR A 184 2.02 2.75 -0.80
CA THR A 184 1.46 4.05 -0.42
C THR A 184 1.05 4.12 1.04
N ASN A 185 0.70 2.99 1.68
CA ASN A 185 0.43 2.93 3.12
C ASN A 185 1.63 3.32 4.00
N LEU A 186 2.85 3.33 3.44
CA LEU A 186 4.06 3.73 4.16
C LEU A 186 4.23 5.25 4.17
N SER A 187 3.73 5.96 3.16
CA SER A 187 4.10 7.36 2.91
C SER A 187 2.94 8.33 2.66
N GLN A 188 1.73 7.81 2.43
CA GLN A 188 0.58 8.70 2.23
C GLN A 188 0.03 9.24 3.55
N ASP A 189 -0.60 10.41 3.48
CA ASP A 189 -1.40 10.93 4.58
C ASP A 189 -2.63 10.06 4.81
N PRO A 190 -3.14 10.00 6.06
CA PRO A 190 -4.40 9.34 6.33
C PRO A 190 -5.52 9.94 5.49
N GLU A 191 -6.28 9.09 4.84
CA GLU A 191 -7.45 9.51 4.07
C GLU A 191 -8.51 10.09 4.99
N ALA A 192 -9.16 11.17 4.54
CA ALA A 192 -10.17 11.87 5.31
C ALA A 192 -11.38 12.26 4.45
N GLY A 193 -12.57 12.11 5.01
CA GLY A 193 -13.83 12.39 4.34
C GLY A 193 -14.98 11.57 4.89
N MET A 194 -15.61 10.76 4.06
CA MET A 194 -16.75 9.92 4.42
C MET A 194 -16.57 8.50 3.86
N GLN A 195 -17.00 7.50 4.63
CA GLN A 195 -16.96 6.11 4.19
C GLN A 195 -18.21 5.37 4.64
N LEU A 196 -18.72 4.52 3.77
CA LEU A 196 -19.85 3.63 3.99
C LEU A 196 -19.38 2.19 3.86
N LEU A 197 -19.34 1.47 4.95
CA LEU A 197 -18.96 0.06 5.02
C LEU A 197 -20.20 -0.79 5.20
N TRP A 198 -20.44 -1.66 4.23
CA TRP A 198 -21.62 -2.53 4.24
C TRP A 198 -21.18 -3.98 4.35
N ASP A 199 -21.57 -4.64 5.43
CA ASP A 199 -21.22 -6.02 5.70
C ASP A 199 -22.46 -6.91 5.82
N ARG A 200 -22.54 -7.87 4.91
CA ARG A 200 -23.55 -8.94 4.89
C ARG A 200 -22.94 -10.26 4.48
N LYS A 201 -23.62 -11.35 4.80
CA LYS A 201 -23.20 -12.72 4.50
C LYS A 201 -22.72 -12.93 3.04
N HIS A 202 -23.32 -12.22 2.08
CA HIS A 202 -23.06 -12.39 0.66
C HIS A 202 -22.52 -11.13 -0.05
N LEU A 203 -22.23 -10.07 0.71
CA LEU A 203 -21.75 -8.81 0.18
C LEU A 203 -20.93 -8.07 1.22
N HIS A 204 -19.69 -7.80 0.90
CA HIS A 204 -18.89 -6.76 1.56
C HIS A 204 -18.75 -5.60 0.58
N ALA A 205 -19.08 -4.40 1.00
CA ALA A 205 -18.94 -3.21 0.16
C ALA A 205 -18.34 -2.07 0.98
N ASP A 206 -17.40 -1.39 0.39
CA ASP A 206 -16.77 -0.17 0.86
C ASP A 206 -16.96 0.91 -0.19
N THR A 207 -17.52 2.05 0.18
CA THR A 207 -17.67 3.21 -0.69
C THR A 207 -17.22 4.45 0.08
N TRP A 208 -16.33 5.22 -0.49
CA TRP A 208 -15.69 6.33 0.20
C TRP A 208 -15.52 7.58 -0.65
N LEU A 209 -15.40 8.68 0.03
CA LEU A 209 -14.90 9.95 -0.43
C LEU A 209 -13.66 10.30 0.38
N ASN A 210 -12.52 10.48 -0.27
CA ASN A 210 -11.30 11.00 0.31
C ASN A 210 -11.05 12.40 -0.22
N TRP A 211 -11.11 13.40 0.66
CA TRP A 211 -10.83 14.80 0.31
C TRP A 211 -9.34 15.06 0.45
N GLN A 212 -8.65 15.23 -0.67
CA GLN A 212 -7.19 15.28 -0.73
C GLN A 212 -6.63 16.69 -0.67
N SER A 213 -7.34 17.68 -1.23
CA SER A 213 -6.93 19.06 -1.27
C SER A 213 -8.14 19.96 -1.16
N TYR A 214 -8.14 20.83 -0.15
CA TYR A 214 -9.13 21.87 0.07
C TYR A 214 -8.56 23.19 -0.43
N ILE A 215 -9.40 24.07 -0.98
CA ILE A 215 -8.98 25.40 -1.45
C ILE A 215 -9.80 26.51 -0.79
N PHE A 216 -9.14 27.66 -0.63
CA PHE A 216 -9.78 28.94 -0.43
C PHE A 216 -9.79 29.74 -1.73
N GLU A 217 -10.61 30.76 -1.80
CA GLU A 217 -10.61 31.70 -2.94
C GLU A 217 -9.19 32.24 -3.19
N GLU A 218 -8.77 32.25 -4.46
CA GLU A 218 -7.45 32.68 -4.94
C GLU A 218 -6.27 31.73 -4.62
N ASP A 219 -6.48 30.53 -4.08
CA ASP A 219 -5.42 29.58 -3.91
C ASP A 219 -4.78 29.18 -5.25
N SER A 220 -3.48 28.90 -5.21
CA SER A 220 -2.67 28.56 -6.39
C SER A 220 -2.65 27.06 -6.73
N HIS A 221 -3.52 26.27 -6.13
CA HIS A 221 -3.70 24.83 -6.40
C HIS A 221 -5.17 24.52 -6.62
N GLN A 222 -5.47 23.37 -7.20
CA GLN A 222 -6.84 22.90 -7.39
C GLN A 222 -7.33 22.12 -6.19
N GLU A 223 -8.62 22.17 -5.91
CA GLU A 223 -9.21 21.15 -5.05
C GLU A 223 -8.98 19.76 -5.66
N ALA A 224 -8.94 18.76 -4.82
CA ALA A 224 -8.81 17.39 -5.25
C ALA A 224 -9.50 16.43 -4.28
N PHE A 225 -10.27 15.50 -4.82
CA PHE A 225 -10.85 14.42 -4.06
C PHE A 225 -10.91 13.13 -4.87
N THR A 226 -10.99 12.02 -4.16
CA THR A 226 -11.17 10.70 -4.74
C THR A 226 -12.48 10.11 -4.23
N VAL A 227 -13.31 9.63 -5.14
CA VAL A 227 -14.44 8.75 -4.83
C VAL A 227 -14.05 7.33 -5.21
N GLY A 228 -14.22 6.40 -4.29
CA GLY A 228 -13.94 5.00 -4.56
C GLY A 228 -15.06 4.08 -4.11
N SER A 229 -15.09 2.89 -4.70
CA SER A 229 -16.01 1.84 -4.29
C SER A 229 -15.37 0.47 -4.56
N SER A 230 -15.38 -0.39 -3.55
CA SER A 230 -14.86 -1.75 -3.63
C SER A 230 -15.90 -2.72 -3.08
N TRP A 231 -16.44 -3.55 -3.95
CA TRP A 231 -17.48 -4.52 -3.62
C TRP A 231 -16.95 -5.92 -3.84
N LYS A 232 -17.24 -6.78 -2.89
CA LYS A 232 -16.94 -8.20 -2.96
C LYS A 232 -18.22 -9.00 -2.77
N VAL A 233 -18.79 -9.47 -3.87
CA VAL A 233 -19.96 -10.35 -3.84
C VAL A 233 -19.49 -11.77 -3.55
N LEU A 234 -20.16 -12.45 -2.62
CA LEU A 234 -19.82 -13.78 -2.10
C LEU A 234 -20.92 -14.79 -2.44
N PRO A 235 -20.92 -15.34 -3.66
CA PRO A 235 -21.96 -16.27 -4.07
C PRO A 235 -21.82 -17.63 -3.38
N GLY A 236 -22.96 -18.28 -3.17
CA GLY A 236 -23.00 -19.63 -2.62
C GLY A 236 -22.72 -19.72 -1.11
N ASN A 237 -22.32 -20.89 -0.65
CA ASN A 237 -22.03 -21.15 0.75
C ASN A 237 -20.56 -20.85 1.08
N GLN A 238 -20.34 -19.80 1.87
CA GLN A 238 -19.02 -19.33 2.28
C GLN A 238 -18.37 -20.16 3.42
N GLU A 239 -19.06 -21.17 3.94
CA GLU A 239 -18.50 -22.12 4.91
C GLU A 239 -17.76 -23.30 4.25
N LYS A 240 -17.95 -23.48 2.94
CA LYS A 240 -17.25 -24.51 2.18
C LYS A 240 -15.75 -24.24 2.09
N PRO A 241 -14.91 -25.29 2.00
CA PRO A 241 -13.48 -25.14 1.79
C PRO A 241 -13.13 -24.35 0.52
N LEU A 242 -13.85 -24.55 -0.56
CA LEU A 242 -13.74 -23.79 -1.81
C LEU A 242 -14.87 -22.74 -1.87
N ARG A 243 -14.48 -21.48 -2.01
CA ARG A 243 -15.38 -20.33 -2.03
C ARG A 243 -15.07 -19.45 -3.22
N TRP A 244 -16.11 -18.90 -3.80
CA TRP A 244 -16.03 -17.94 -4.90
C TRP A 244 -16.28 -16.53 -4.39
N HIS A 245 -15.71 -15.57 -5.08
CA HIS A 245 -16.03 -14.16 -4.92
C HIS A 245 -15.96 -13.42 -6.26
N ILE A 246 -16.70 -12.33 -6.36
CA ILE A 246 -16.75 -11.46 -7.52
C ILE A 246 -16.37 -10.05 -7.03
N PRO A 247 -15.14 -9.59 -7.27
CA PRO A 247 -14.73 -8.22 -6.98
C PRO A 247 -15.28 -7.28 -8.07
N VAL A 248 -15.76 -6.11 -7.65
CA VAL A 248 -16.10 -4.98 -8.52
C VAL A 248 -15.56 -3.73 -7.87
N GLN A 249 -14.71 -2.99 -8.56
CA GLN A 249 -13.97 -1.87 -8.00
C GLN A 249 -14.00 -0.67 -8.92
N LEU A 250 -14.07 0.52 -8.33
CA LEU A 250 -14.08 1.81 -9.01
C LEU A 250 -13.29 2.82 -8.19
N VAL A 251 -12.45 3.60 -8.85
CA VAL A 251 -11.75 4.75 -8.26
C VAL A 251 -11.83 5.90 -9.25
N ILE A 252 -12.31 7.05 -8.80
CA ILE A 252 -12.45 8.28 -9.58
C ILE A 252 -11.72 9.37 -8.84
N GLN A 253 -10.77 10.02 -9.49
CA GLN A 253 -10.15 11.24 -9.00
C GLN A 253 -10.71 12.45 -9.77
N HIS A 254 -11.08 13.46 -9.00
CA HIS A 254 -11.53 14.75 -9.52
C HIS A 254 -10.61 15.86 -9.03
N ARG A 255 -10.31 16.84 -9.90
CA ARG A 255 -9.53 18.03 -9.59
C ARG A 255 -10.10 19.26 -10.28
N GLY A 256 -10.13 20.35 -9.55
CA GLY A 256 -10.62 21.65 -10.03
C GLY A 256 -12.15 21.73 -10.05
N GLY A 257 -12.65 22.84 -10.55
CA GLY A 257 -14.09 23.17 -10.58
C GLY A 257 -14.49 24.24 -9.59
N GLU A 258 -13.67 24.51 -8.58
CA GLU A 258 -13.79 25.66 -7.70
C GLU A 258 -13.00 26.87 -8.24
N GLN A 259 -13.15 28.01 -7.57
CA GLN A 259 -12.43 29.25 -7.91
C GLN A 259 -10.97 29.15 -7.45
N ASP A 260 -10.11 28.76 -8.38
CA ASP A 260 -8.66 28.75 -8.19
C ASP A 260 -7.97 29.72 -9.17
N THR A 261 -6.70 30.01 -8.93
CA THR A 261 -5.90 30.89 -9.80
C THR A 261 -5.08 30.08 -10.81
N THR A 262 -5.29 28.76 -10.91
CA THR A 262 -4.53 27.92 -11.83
C THR A 262 -5.08 28.03 -13.26
N SER A 263 -4.19 27.86 -14.23
CA SER A 263 -4.59 27.75 -15.65
C SER A 263 -5.05 26.34 -16.03
N MET A 264 -5.05 25.41 -15.08
CA MET A 264 -5.43 24.01 -15.32
C MET A 264 -6.94 23.88 -15.27
N GLY A 265 -7.54 23.36 -16.34
CA GLY A 265 -8.98 23.05 -16.37
C GLY A 265 -9.35 21.88 -15.44
N VAL A 266 -10.65 21.64 -15.33
CA VAL A 266 -11.19 20.50 -14.58
C VAL A 266 -10.64 19.18 -15.11
N GLN A 267 -10.27 18.29 -14.22
CA GLN A 267 -9.72 16.98 -14.54
C GLN A 267 -10.50 15.89 -13.81
N THR A 268 -10.97 14.90 -14.56
CA THR A 268 -11.67 13.74 -13.99
C THR A 268 -11.17 12.49 -14.67
N ILE A 269 -10.55 11.63 -13.90
CA ILE A 269 -9.94 10.38 -14.36
C ILE A 269 -10.42 9.22 -13.49
N MET A 270 -10.59 8.04 -14.09
CA MET A 270 -11.11 6.88 -13.38
C MET A 270 -10.41 5.58 -13.79
N ASN A 271 -10.39 4.66 -12.83
CA ASN A 271 -10.12 3.24 -13.04
C ASN A 271 -11.30 2.41 -12.54
N ALA A 272 -11.66 1.38 -13.27
CA ALA A 272 -12.61 0.39 -12.81
C ALA A 272 -12.09 -1.03 -13.07
N SER A 273 -12.55 -1.96 -12.27
CA SER A 273 -12.20 -3.39 -12.38
C SER A 273 -13.40 -4.26 -12.03
N ALA A 274 -13.56 -5.36 -12.75
CA ALA A 274 -14.46 -6.44 -12.39
C ALA A 274 -13.81 -7.78 -12.68
N GLY A 275 -14.09 -8.79 -11.83
CA GLY A 275 -13.42 -10.06 -11.96
C GLY A 275 -14.13 -11.22 -11.27
N ALA A 276 -13.42 -12.32 -11.18
CA ALA A 276 -13.83 -13.48 -10.42
C ALA A 276 -12.62 -14.08 -9.69
N GLY A 277 -12.84 -14.50 -8.48
CA GLY A 277 -11.80 -15.14 -7.68
C GLY A 277 -12.33 -16.36 -6.94
N LEU A 278 -11.39 -17.18 -6.52
CA LEU A 278 -11.64 -18.34 -5.68
C LEU A 278 -10.63 -18.40 -4.53
N THR A 279 -11.10 -18.90 -3.41
CA THR A 279 -10.26 -19.20 -2.25
C THR A 279 -10.53 -20.61 -1.79
N TRP A 280 -9.49 -21.41 -1.73
CA TRP A 280 -9.54 -22.76 -1.16
C TRP A 280 -8.82 -22.78 0.19
N THR A 281 -9.51 -23.26 1.20
CA THR A 281 -8.98 -23.39 2.56
C THR A 281 -9.02 -24.87 2.94
N PRO A 282 -7.89 -25.58 3.05
CA PRO A 282 -7.85 -26.97 3.38
C PRO A 282 -8.34 -27.23 4.80
N ARG A 283 -8.87 -28.43 5.07
CA ARG A 283 -9.31 -28.83 6.42
C ARG A 283 -8.14 -28.85 7.41
N ASN A 284 -6.99 -29.34 6.98
CA ASN A 284 -5.75 -29.34 7.77
C ASN A 284 -4.91 -28.12 7.37
N ARG A 285 -4.84 -27.11 8.25
CA ARG A 285 -4.16 -25.83 8.02
C ARG A 285 -2.76 -25.75 8.64
N LYS A 286 -2.17 -26.89 9.03
CA LYS A 286 -0.86 -26.89 9.70
C LYS A 286 0.26 -26.33 8.83
N VAL A 287 0.28 -26.67 7.55
CA VAL A 287 1.26 -26.19 6.58
C VAL A 287 0.59 -25.26 5.59
N LEU A 288 -0.33 -25.78 4.78
CA LEU A 288 -1.07 -25.01 3.79
C LEU A 288 -2.30 -24.36 4.46
N THR A 289 -2.30 -23.04 4.53
CA THR A 289 -3.38 -22.27 5.18
C THR A 289 -4.50 -21.94 4.20
N SER A 290 -4.13 -21.43 3.03
CA SER A 290 -5.07 -21.08 1.96
C SER A 290 -4.36 -21.02 0.61
N VAL A 291 -5.14 -21.19 -0.44
CA VAL A 291 -4.78 -20.89 -1.83
C VAL A 291 -5.84 -19.97 -2.38
N ASN A 292 -5.43 -18.92 -3.06
CA ASN A 292 -6.33 -18.01 -3.75
C ASN A 292 -5.91 -17.83 -5.22
N ALA A 293 -6.86 -17.52 -6.05
CA ALA A 293 -6.61 -17.10 -7.43
C ALA A 293 -7.71 -16.13 -7.85
N GLU A 294 -7.36 -15.15 -8.64
CA GLU A 294 -8.28 -14.11 -9.09
C GLU A 294 -7.90 -13.63 -10.49
N ALA A 295 -8.90 -13.34 -11.31
CA ALA A 295 -8.74 -12.73 -12.63
C ALA A 295 -9.67 -11.54 -12.77
N ASN A 296 -9.14 -10.42 -13.27
CA ASN A 296 -9.83 -9.14 -13.38
C ASN A 296 -9.64 -8.55 -14.78
N ALA A 297 -10.71 -7.97 -15.32
CA ALA A 297 -10.66 -7.02 -16.43
C ALA A 297 -10.73 -5.60 -15.87
N MET A 298 -9.99 -4.69 -16.47
CA MET A 298 -9.84 -3.32 -15.98
C MET A 298 -9.98 -2.31 -17.12
N VAL A 299 -10.46 -1.12 -16.78
CA VAL A 299 -10.51 0.02 -17.68
C VAL A 299 -9.96 1.26 -17.00
N ALA A 300 -9.34 2.12 -17.80
CA ALA A 300 -8.93 3.47 -17.44
C ALA A 300 -9.67 4.44 -18.37
N TYR A 301 -10.14 5.57 -17.84
CA TYR A 301 -10.86 6.56 -18.63
C TYR A 301 -10.59 7.97 -18.09
N GLN A 302 -10.26 8.89 -18.99
CA GLN A 302 -10.12 10.32 -18.73
C GLN A 302 -11.35 11.04 -19.29
N GLN A 303 -12.26 11.41 -18.39
CA GLN A 303 -13.50 12.08 -18.76
C GLN A 303 -13.26 13.54 -19.15
N SER A 304 -12.37 14.21 -18.42
CA SER A 304 -12.00 15.60 -18.65
C SER A 304 -10.54 15.83 -18.29
N GLY A 305 -9.96 16.87 -18.87
CA GLY A 305 -8.57 17.22 -18.70
C GLY A 305 -7.64 16.55 -19.71
N SER A 306 -6.34 16.66 -19.47
CA SER A 306 -5.28 16.17 -20.34
C SER A 306 -4.06 15.67 -19.55
N ILE A 307 -4.30 15.08 -18.36
CA ILE A 307 -3.22 14.49 -17.54
C ILE A 307 -2.61 13.30 -18.27
N TRP A 308 -3.45 12.47 -18.88
CA TRP A 308 -3.01 11.35 -19.70
C TRP A 308 -2.95 11.75 -21.18
N PRO A 309 -2.02 11.22 -21.95
CA PRO A 309 -1.91 11.50 -23.38
C PRO A 309 -2.98 10.77 -24.24
N PHE A 310 -3.94 10.10 -23.60
CA PHE A 310 -5.04 9.32 -24.23
C PHE A 310 -6.27 9.33 -23.32
N ASP A 311 -7.45 9.18 -23.93
CA ASP A 311 -8.72 9.28 -23.20
C ASP A 311 -9.11 8.00 -22.47
N GLY A 312 -8.57 6.84 -22.85
CA GLY A 312 -8.92 5.60 -22.19
C GLY A 312 -8.06 4.42 -22.60
N GLY A 313 -8.23 3.33 -21.85
CA GLY A 313 -7.52 2.09 -22.09
C GLY A 313 -8.10 0.93 -21.30
N ALA A 314 -7.61 -0.26 -21.58
CA ALA A 314 -8.05 -1.49 -20.94
C ALA A 314 -6.88 -2.39 -20.63
N ALA A 315 -7.03 -3.17 -19.56
CA ALA A 315 -6.03 -4.15 -19.12
C ALA A 315 -6.72 -5.37 -18.52
N TYR A 316 -5.94 -6.43 -18.31
CA TYR A 316 -6.35 -7.55 -17.49
C TYR A 316 -5.24 -7.93 -16.51
N HIS A 317 -5.66 -8.53 -15.41
CA HIS A 317 -4.77 -9.01 -14.35
C HIS A 317 -5.20 -10.40 -13.91
N VAL A 318 -4.23 -11.29 -13.74
CA VAL A 318 -4.44 -12.63 -13.19
C VAL A 318 -3.41 -12.85 -12.10
N GLY A 319 -3.86 -13.24 -10.92
CA GLY A 319 -2.98 -13.49 -9.79
C GLY A 319 -3.38 -14.76 -9.03
N ALA A 320 -2.40 -15.36 -8.39
CA ALA A 320 -2.60 -16.48 -7.47
C ALA A 320 -1.68 -16.32 -6.26
N GLY A 321 -2.12 -16.86 -5.13
CA GLY A 321 -1.37 -16.82 -3.89
C GLY A 321 -1.54 -18.07 -3.04
N VAL A 322 -0.53 -18.34 -2.24
CA VAL A 322 -0.49 -19.45 -1.29
C VAL A 322 -0.03 -18.93 0.05
N THR A 323 -0.80 -19.19 1.10
CA THR A 323 -0.38 -18.90 2.47
C THR A 323 0.06 -20.17 3.17
N LEU A 324 1.28 -20.17 3.68
CA LEU A 324 1.89 -21.29 4.39
C LEU A 324 2.09 -20.94 5.87
N TRP A 325 1.83 -21.92 6.76
CA TRP A 325 2.01 -21.80 8.21
C TRP A 325 1.31 -20.58 8.84
N GLN A 326 0.35 -19.97 8.15
CA GLN A 326 -0.30 -18.72 8.53
C GLN A 326 0.66 -17.50 8.63
N ARG A 327 1.84 -17.57 8.01
CA ARG A 327 2.93 -16.58 8.16
C ARG A 327 3.62 -16.22 6.86
N LEU A 328 3.77 -17.17 5.96
CA LEU A 328 4.46 -16.98 4.70
C LEU A 328 3.41 -16.90 3.58
N LEU A 329 3.34 -15.74 2.95
CA LEU A 329 2.60 -15.51 1.71
C LEU A 329 3.56 -15.60 0.53
N LEU A 330 3.18 -16.40 -0.44
CA LEU A 330 3.77 -16.41 -1.78
C LEU A 330 2.66 -16.01 -2.74
N ARG A 331 2.85 -14.95 -3.49
CA ARG A 331 1.89 -14.45 -4.48
C ARG A 331 2.61 -14.16 -5.78
N GLY A 332 1.95 -14.37 -6.88
CA GLY A 332 2.46 -14.00 -8.18
C GLY A 332 1.33 -13.85 -9.18
N GLY A 333 1.63 -13.21 -10.29
CA GLY A 333 0.63 -12.95 -11.30
C GLY A 333 1.18 -12.33 -12.56
N TYR A 334 0.25 -11.98 -13.43
CA TYR A 334 0.53 -11.33 -14.69
C TYR A 334 -0.50 -10.23 -14.96
N PHE A 335 0.01 -9.06 -15.25
CA PHE A 335 -0.75 -7.91 -15.72
C PHE A 335 -0.44 -7.69 -17.20
N ASN A 336 -1.44 -7.33 -17.98
CA ASN A 336 -1.24 -6.93 -19.37
C ASN A 336 -2.21 -5.82 -19.77
N ALA A 337 -1.66 -4.75 -20.29
CA ALA A 337 -2.36 -3.71 -21.04
C ALA A 337 -1.93 -3.81 -22.50
N PRO A 338 -2.76 -4.33 -23.40
CA PRO A 338 -2.41 -4.50 -24.82
C PRO A 338 -2.31 -3.17 -25.57
N LYS A 339 -2.85 -2.10 -24.98
CA LYS A 339 -2.74 -0.71 -25.40
C LYS A 339 -2.59 0.16 -24.15
N HIS A 340 -3.05 1.40 -24.25
CA HIS A 340 -2.97 2.34 -23.14
C HIS A 340 -3.76 1.88 -21.91
N PHE A 341 -3.16 2.02 -20.77
CA PHE A 341 -3.78 1.89 -19.46
C PHE A 341 -2.93 2.64 -18.43
N VAL A 342 -3.55 3.51 -17.65
CA VAL A 342 -2.89 4.16 -16.51
C VAL A 342 -3.64 3.83 -15.24
N SER A 343 -2.93 3.34 -14.26
CA SER A 343 -3.45 3.20 -12.91
C SER A 343 -3.27 4.49 -12.12
N LEU A 344 -4.32 4.94 -11.46
CA LEU A 344 -4.31 6.15 -10.62
C LEU A 344 -3.42 5.99 -9.40
N TYR A 345 -3.60 4.91 -8.67
CA TYR A 345 -2.94 4.65 -7.40
C TYR A 345 -2.20 3.32 -7.37
N GLY A 346 -2.21 2.57 -8.48
CA GLY A 346 -1.57 1.26 -8.56
C GLY A 346 -0.06 1.33 -8.71
N ASN A 347 0.56 0.17 -8.66
CA ASN A 347 1.98 0.05 -8.87
C ASN A 347 2.36 0.50 -10.29
N HIS A 348 3.47 1.24 -10.42
CA HIS A 348 3.95 1.82 -11.68
C HIS A 348 4.22 0.78 -12.76
N PHE A 349 4.52 -0.46 -12.40
CA PHE A 349 4.71 -1.55 -13.35
C PHE A 349 3.40 -2.09 -13.95
N PHE A 350 2.26 -1.59 -13.48
CA PHE A 350 0.92 -1.88 -14.01
C PHE A 350 0.32 -0.69 -14.75
N SER A 351 1.15 0.08 -15.45
CA SER A 351 0.75 1.27 -16.20
C SER A 351 1.56 1.37 -17.49
N THR A 352 0.97 1.91 -18.55
CA THR A 352 1.68 2.22 -19.80
C THR A 352 2.27 3.63 -19.82
N LEU A 353 2.02 4.43 -18.78
CA LEU A 353 2.58 5.78 -18.64
C LEU A 353 3.68 5.79 -17.60
N SER A 354 4.88 6.19 -18.02
CA SER A 354 6.05 6.32 -17.16
C SER A 354 5.93 7.50 -16.21
N VAL A 355 6.07 7.26 -14.90
CA VAL A 355 6.18 8.34 -13.90
C VAL A 355 7.58 8.96 -13.87
N ARG A 356 8.56 8.31 -14.49
CA ARG A 356 9.93 8.78 -14.56
C ARG A 356 10.13 9.92 -15.54
N ASN A 357 9.52 9.83 -16.73
CA ASN A 357 9.76 10.73 -17.85
C ASN A 357 8.47 11.18 -18.58
N GLY A 358 7.29 10.69 -18.17
CA GLY A 358 6.02 11.01 -18.82
C GLY A 358 5.80 10.33 -20.18
N GLN A 359 6.69 9.41 -20.59
CA GLN A 359 6.56 8.69 -21.85
C GLN A 359 5.41 7.67 -21.76
N SER A 360 4.58 7.61 -22.78
CA SER A 360 3.56 6.59 -22.95
C SER A 360 4.07 5.48 -23.88
N TYR A 361 3.78 4.23 -23.50
CA TYR A 361 4.03 3.03 -24.28
C TYR A 361 2.73 2.48 -24.86
N ASP A 362 2.79 1.88 -26.04
CA ASP A 362 1.61 1.31 -26.71
C ASP A 362 1.01 0.13 -25.94
N GLY A 363 1.81 -0.55 -25.13
CA GLY A 363 1.37 -1.63 -24.25
C GLY A 363 2.45 -2.05 -23.27
N ILE A 364 2.04 -2.77 -22.25
CA ILE A 364 2.92 -3.37 -21.24
C ILE A 364 2.40 -4.72 -20.78
N GLY A 365 3.31 -5.68 -20.60
CA GLY A 365 3.06 -6.93 -19.89
C GLY A 365 3.99 -7.05 -18.71
N THR A 366 3.48 -7.26 -17.50
CA THR A 366 4.28 -7.39 -16.28
C THR A 366 3.96 -8.70 -15.57
N ALA A 367 4.95 -9.59 -15.47
CA ALA A 367 4.93 -10.71 -14.55
C ALA A 367 5.50 -10.26 -13.20
N TYR A 368 4.90 -10.70 -12.10
CA TYR A 368 5.39 -10.34 -10.78
C TYR A 368 5.36 -11.52 -9.80
N ALA A 369 6.20 -11.45 -8.79
CA ALA A 369 6.20 -12.32 -7.64
C ALA A 369 6.38 -11.52 -6.36
N HIS A 370 5.67 -11.90 -5.31
CA HIS A 370 5.72 -11.30 -4.00
C HIS A 370 5.89 -12.38 -2.94
N VAL A 371 6.82 -12.20 -2.03
CA VAL A 371 7.07 -13.07 -0.89
C VAL A 371 6.98 -12.22 0.37
N GLU A 372 6.16 -12.62 1.31
CA GLU A 372 6.05 -11.94 2.59
C GLU A 372 6.04 -12.94 3.73
N TYR A 373 6.88 -12.67 4.72
CA TYR A 373 6.88 -13.38 6.00
C TYR A 373 6.55 -12.41 7.12
N SER A 374 5.60 -12.79 8.00
CA SER A 374 5.28 -12.00 9.18
C SER A 374 5.07 -12.84 10.43
N HIS A 375 5.35 -12.24 11.56
CA HIS A 375 5.20 -12.86 12.87
C HIS A 375 4.51 -11.91 13.85
N VAL A 376 3.43 -12.38 14.47
CA VAL A 376 2.69 -11.65 15.49
C VAL A 376 3.17 -12.04 16.87
N PHE A 377 3.65 -11.06 17.64
CA PHE A 377 4.00 -11.19 19.03
C PHE A 377 2.90 -10.59 19.92
N ALA A 378 2.56 -11.25 20.99
CA ALA A 378 1.66 -10.70 22.01
C ALA A 378 0.37 -10.04 21.48
N ARG A 379 -0.17 -10.50 20.36
CA ARG A 379 -1.39 -10.04 19.65
C ARG A 379 -1.36 -8.63 19.07
N ARG A 380 -0.37 -7.79 19.41
CA ARG A 380 -0.35 -6.35 19.08
C ARG A 380 0.98 -5.87 18.51
N TYR A 381 1.87 -6.79 18.19
CA TYR A 381 3.18 -6.50 17.64
C TYR A 381 3.40 -7.44 16.45
N VAL A 382 3.62 -6.87 15.28
CA VAL A 382 3.86 -7.62 14.05
C VAL A 382 5.21 -7.24 13.50
N LEU A 383 6.11 -8.21 13.38
CA LEU A 383 7.38 -8.05 12.68
C LEU A 383 7.31 -8.81 11.37
N GLY A 384 7.73 -8.21 10.27
CA GLY A 384 7.72 -8.86 8.99
C GLY A 384 8.83 -8.40 8.05
N ALA A 385 8.97 -9.18 6.99
CA ALA A 385 9.86 -8.89 5.87
C ALA A 385 9.15 -9.28 4.57
N GLU A 386 9.40 -8.52 3.52
CA GLU A 386 8.82 -8.74 2.21
C GLU A 386 9.85 -8.59 1.10
N GLY A 387 9.58 -9.20 -0.04
CA GLY A 387 10.33 -9.00 -1.27
C GLY A 387 9.40 -9.09 -2.46
N GLU A 388 9.62 -8.23 -3.44
CA GLU A 388 8.86 -8.19 -4.68
C GLU A 388 9.81 -8.25 -5.88
N PHE A 389 9.32 -8.85 -6.94
CA PHE A 389 10.03 -8.96 -8.21
C PHE A 389 9.06 -8.64 -9.34
N PHE A 390 9.51 -7.82 -10.28
CA PHE A 390 8.75 -7.43 -11.46
C PHE A 390 9.58 -7.66 -12.71
N GLN A 391 9.00 -8.34 -13.69
CA GLN A 391 9.53 -8.49 -15.04
C GLN A 391 8.55 -7.83 -16.00
N SER A 392 8.91 -6.64 -16.48
CA SER A 392 8.06 -5.86 -17.37
C SER A 392 8.59 -5.92 -18.81
N ASN A 393 7.67 -6.11 -19.75
CA ASN A 393 7.94 -6.11 -21.18
C ASN A 393 7.10 -5.01 -21.84
N MET A 394 7.76 -4.07 -22.45
CA MET A 394 7.19 -2.98 -23.25
C MET A 394 7.69 -3.11 -24.69
N THR A 395 7.07 -2.41 -25.62
CA THR A 395 7.52 -2.45 -27.03
C THR A 395 9.00 -2.12 -27.15
N GLY A 396 9.81 -3.13 -27.53
CA GLY A 396 11.26 -3.00 -27.70
C GLY A 396 12.09 -2.97 -26.41
N HIS A 397 11.47 -3.21 -25.23
CA HIS A 397 12.15 -3.11 -23.95
C HIS A 397 11.70 -4.17 -22.97
N SER A 398 12.64 -4.76 -22.25
CA SER A 398 12.37 -5.72 -21.16
C SER A 398 13.19 -5.33 -19.93
N GLU A 399 12.54 -5.27 -18.78
CA GLU A 399 13.13 -4.75 -17.55
C GLU A 399 12.84 -5.67 -16.38
N THR A 400 13.84 -5.83 -15.53
CA THR A 400 13.75 -6.56 -14.27
C THR A 400 13.95 -5.60 -13.11
N ASN A 401 13.03 -5.62 -12.15
CA ASN A 401 13.05 -4.76 -10.99
C ASN A 401 12.69 -5.56 -9.74
N PHE A 402 13.22 -5.18 -8.60
CA PHE A 402 12.90 -5.84 -7.34
C PHE A 402 12.90 -4.83 -6.18
N SER A 403 12.22 -5.21 -5.12
CA SER A 403 12.24 -4.48 -3.85
C SER A 403 12.30 -5.43 -2.68
N PHE A 404 12.74 -4.92 -1.55
CA PHE A 404 12.65 -5.63 -0.28
C PHE A 404 12.30 -4.64 0.84
N GLY A 405 11.65 -5.16 1.88
CA GLY A 405 11.26 -4.36 3.03
C GLY A 405 11.27 -5.16 4.32
N VAL A 406 11.41 -4.44 5.42
CA VAL A 406 11.20 -4.96 6.78
C VAL A 406 10.35 -3.96 7.55
N TYR A 407 9.51 -4.45 8.44
CA TYR A 407 8.60 -3.59 9.19
C TYR A 407 8.31 -4.13 10.59
N LEU A 408 8.00 -3.20 11.48
CA LEU A 408 7.46 -3.47 12.80
C LEU A 408 6.18 -2.65 12.98
N ARG A 409 5.04 -3.30 13.20
CA ARG A 409 3.80 -2.65 13.60
C ARG A 409 3.51 -2.87 15.08
N VAL A 410 3.09 -1.81 15.75
CA VAL A 410 2.78 -1.81 17.19
C VAL A 410 1.45 -1.09 17.38
N ASN A 411 0.40 -1.79 17.87
CA ASN A 411 -0.94 -1.22 18.01
C ASN A 411 -1.64 -1.50 19.36
N PRO A 412 -1.05 -1.09 20.50
CA PRO A 412 -1.66 -1.25 21.82
C PRO A 412 -2.91 -0.39 22.01
N SER A 413 -3.79 -0.87 22.88
CA SER A 413 -4.96 -0.13 23.39
C SER A 413 -4.99 -0.22 24.91
N ILE A 414 -5.09 0.90 25.57
CA ILE A 414 -5.01 1.03 27.04
C ILE A 414 -6.28 1.72 27.55
N ILE A 415 -7.00 1.06 28.43
CA ILE A 415 -8.18 1.65 29.07
C ILE A 415 -7.73 2.66 30.13
N ILE A 416 -8.18 3.91 30.00
CA ILE A 416 -7.93 4.97 30.99
C ILE A 416 -9.04 4.99 32.03
N LYS A 417 -10.30 4.96 31.59
CA LYS A 417 -11.45 5.10 32.48
C LYS A 417 -12.67 4.36 31.93
N ARG A 418 -13.41 3.77 32.83
CA ARG A 418 -14.70 3.14 32.58
C ARG A 418 -15.76 3.82 33.45
N TRP A 419 -16.79 4.36 32.82
CA TRP A 419 -17.93 4.91 33.54
C TRP A 419 -19.00 3.84 33.70
N LYS A 420 -19.69 3.93 34.83
CA LYS A 420 -20.85 3.05 35.14
C LYS A 420 -22.08 3.41 34.31
#